data_82c5ba93b9e7bebb443fce9c5f7c31d9
#
_entry.id   82c5ba93b9e7bebb443fce9c5f7c31d9
#
_cell.length_a   1.000
_cell.length_b   1.000
_cell.length_c   1.000
_cell.angle_alpha   90.00
_cell.angle_beta   90.00
_cell.angle_gamma   90.00
#
_symmetry.space_group_name_H-M   'P 1'
#
loop_
_entity.id
_entity.type
_entity.pdbx_description
1 polymer ?
#
loop_
_entity_poly.entity_id
_entity_poly.type
_entity_poly.pdbx_seq_one_letter_code
_entity_poly.pdbx_strand_id
1 'polypeptide(L)'
;IAQAAQAQFIVSGQLRNLSFGVLPGNLLSKKSWTRQFALDISVTDGISGALIQNNTYQTRTLWPVPLTTPIDSGSDQLWRSDYGLEVQRLLRDAVDDIAQTLACTPVKAQVVRIVPQGVAISAGSRQGVKSGDIFRLFYSDSFTDSWGNQYRQLTQDNIELEVTQVYPDHALTRALTQSNVLPVQVRDLVQIAGLKERKYAN
;
A
#
# COMPACT_ATOMS: atom_id res chain seq x y z
N ILE A 1 -1.01 -12.16 -6.76
CA ILE A 1 -0.01 -12.07 -5.68
C ILE A 1 -0.70 -11.55 -4.40
N ALA A 2 -1.34 -10.37 -4.41
CA ALA A 2 -1.99 -9.80 -3.23
C ALA A 2 -3.02 -10.73 -2.58
N GLN A 3 -3.91 -11.31 -3.36
CA GLN A 3 -4.93 -12.24 -2.86
C GLN A 3 -4.33 -13.49 -2.20
N ALA A 4 -3.27 -14.05 -2.78
CA ALA A 4 -2.60 -15.22 -2.22
C ALA A 4 -1.84 -14.88 -0.92
N ALA A 5 -1.39 -13.64 -0.77
CA ALA A 5 -0.72 -13.14 0.42
C ALA A 5 -1.66 -12.49 1.44
N GLN A 6 -2.97 -12.40 1.15
CA GLN A 6 -3.97 -11.67 1.94
C GLN A 6 -3.55 -10.23 2.25
N ALA A 7 -2.84 -9.60 1.29
CA ALA A 7 -2.32 -8.24 1.41
C ALA A 7 -3.28 -7.25 0.77
N GLN A 8 -3.61 -6.16 1.47
CA GLN A 8 -4.40 -5.07 0.92
C GLN A 8 -3.58 -4.24 -0.07
N PHE A 9 -2.28 -4.10 0.15
CA PHE A 9 -1.40 -3.27 -0.68
C PHE A 9 -0.22 -4.08 -1.23
N ILE A 10 0.22 -3.69 -2.42
CA ILE A 10 1.46 -4.17 -3.03
C ILE A 10 2.39 -2.98 -3.13
N VAL A 11 3.56 -3.10 -2.51
CA VAL A 11 4.67 -2.15 -2.68
C VAL A 11 5.68 -2.76 -3.63
N SER A 12 6.01 -2.06 -4.70
CA SER A 12 7.04 -2.48 -5.65
C SER A 12 8.07 -1.36 -5.83
N GLY A 13 9.33 -1.76 -5.99
CA GLY A 13 10.44 -0.85 -6.20
C GLY A 13 11.23 -1.20 -7.44
N GLN A 14 11.66 -0.18 -8.19
CA GLN A 14 12.54 -0.32 -9.35
C GLN A 14 13.75 0.58 -9.20
N LEU A 15 14.92 -0.04 -9.17
CA LEU A 15 16.17 0.70 -9.16
C LEU A 15 16.44 1.26 -10.57
N ARG A 16 16.52 2.61 -10.67
CA ARG A 16 16.64 3.32 -11.94
C ARG A 16 18.07 3.69 -12.28
N ASN A 17 18.84 4.10 -11.28
CA ASN A 17 20.16 4.63 -11.53
C ASN A 17 21.12 4.34 -10.38
N LEU A 18 22.31 3.82 -10.72
CA LEU A 18 23.45 3.61 -9.82
C LEU A 18 24.74 4.15 -10.44
N SER A 19 24.65 5.06 -11.40
CA SER A 19 25.80 5.52 -12.16
C SER A 19 26.79 6.34 -11.35
N PHE A 20 28.01 6.37 -11.81
CA PHE A 20 29.05 7.28 -11.34
C PHE A 20 29.04 8.58 -12.15
N GLY A 21 29.35 9.66 -11.49
CA GLY A 21 29.58 10.97 -12.09
C GLY A 21 30.94 11.53 -11.65
N VAL A 22 31.36 12.59 -12.32
CA VAL A 22 32.60 13.27 -12.05
C VAL A 22 32.29 14.72 -11.67
N LEU A 23 32.85 15.19 -10.55
CA LEU A 23 32.98 16.61 -10.25
C LEU A 23 34.36 17.05 -10.73
N PRO A 24 34.42 17.94 -11.75
CA PRO A 24 35.71 18.45 -12.21
C PRO A 24 36.41 19.19 -11.05
N GLY A 25 37.69 18.94 -10.88
CA GLY A 25 38.54 19.74 -9.99
C GLY A 25 38.85 21.10 -10.61
N ASN A 26 39.32 22.04 -9.79
CA ASN A 26 39.88 23.30 -10.21
C ASN A 26 41.40 23.35 -9.87
N LEU A 27 42.04 24.50 -10.07
CA LEU A 27 43.47 24.66 -9.77
C LEU A 27 43.86 24.33 -8.31
N LEU A 28 42.92 24.32 -7.40
CA LEU A 28 43.12 24.09 -5.94
C LEU A 28 42.46 22.81 -5.42
N SER A 29 41.62 22.14 -6.20
CA SER A 29 40.89 20.93 -5.78
C SER A 29 41.08 19.77 -6.76
N LYS A 30 41.25 18.56 -6.20
CA LYS A 30 41.33 17.33 -6.99
C LYS A 30 39.96 16.97 -7.56
N LYS A 31 39.96 16.27 -8.72
CA LYS A 31 38.78 15.63 -9.32
C LYS A 31 38.17 14.67 -8.29
N SER A 32 36.86 14.77 -8.08
CA SER A 32 36.10 13.90 -7.15
C SER A 32 35.07 13.07 -7.89
N TRP A 33 34.79 11.90 -7.38
CA TRP A 33 33.76 11.01 -7.90
C TRP A 33 32.47 11.19 -7.13
N THR A 34 31.34 11.10 -7.83
CA THR A 34 30.01 11.03 -7.23
C THR A 34 29.34 9.72 -7.63
N ARG A 35 28.47 9.23 -6.80
CA ARG A 35 27.59 8.12 -7.13
C ARG A 35 26.14 8.55 -7.02
N GLN A 36 25.35 8.18 -8.03
CA GLN A 36 23.91 8.43 -8.07
C GLN A 36 23.18 7.23 -7.50
N PHE A 37 22.05 7.48 -6.91
CA PHE A 37 21.05 6.48 -6.54
C PHE A 37 19.68 7.02 -6.92
N ALA A 38 18.90 6.22 -7.68
CA ALA A 38 17.52 6.56 -8.00
C ALA A 38 16.67 5.31 -7.93
N LEU A 39 15.57 5.40 -7.18
CA LEU A 39 14.62 4.33 -6.90
C LEU A 39 13.20 4.84 -7.15
N ASP A 40 12.45 4.16 -8.02
CA ASP A 40 11.01 4.36 -8.13
C ASP A 40 10.30 3.38 -7.18
N ILE A 41 9.35 3.89 -6.42
CA ILE A 41 8.47 3.08 -5.57
C ILE A 41 7.03 3.34 -5.98
N SER A 42 6.29 2.27 -6.21
CA SER A 42 4.86 2.32 -6.45
C SER A 42 4.09 1.51 -5.41
N VAL A 43 2.97 2.06 -4.99
CA VAL A 43 2.00 1.41 -4.10
C VAL A 43 0.71 1.19 -4.86
N THR A 44 0.25 -0.04 -4.90
CA THR A 44 -0.95 -0.45 -5.63
C THR A 44 -1.94 -1.10 -4.66
N ASP A 45 -3.22 -0.79 -4.81
CA ASP A 45 -4.30 -1.47 -4.10
C ASP A 45 -4.38 -2.92 -4.61
N GLY A 46 -4.15 -3.87 -3.72
CA GLY A 46 -4.10 -5.30 -4.06
C GLY A 46 -5.45 -5.92 -4.42
N ILE A 47 -6.55 -5.21 -4.15
CA ILE A 47 -7.92 -5.64 -4.44
C ILE A 47 -8.37 -5.13 -5.80
N SER A 48 -8.24 -3.82 -6.04
CA SER A 48 -8.69 -3.17 -7.27
C SER A 48 -7.63 -3.11 -8.37
N GLY A 49 -6.34 -3.26 -8.02
CA GLY A 49 -5.23 -3.04 -8.93
C GLY A 49 -4.92 -1.56 -9.20
N ALA A 50 -5.63 -0.63 -8.54
CA ALA A 50 -5.43 0.79 -8.74
C ALA A 50 -4.08 1.25 -8.18
N LEU A 51 -3.38 2.09 -8.93
CA LEU A 51 -2.17 2.77 -8.46
C LEU A 51 -2.56 3.83 -7.42
N ILE A 52 -2.02 3.72 -6.21
CA ILE A 52 -2.26 4.67 -5.11
C ILE A 52 -1.19 5.76 -5.12
N GLN A 53 0.08 5.35 -5.28
CA GLN A 53 1.23 6.23 -5.22
C GLN A 53 2.32 5.74 -6.17
N ASN A 54 3.03 6.68 -6.79
CA ASN A 54 4.25 6.40 -7.56
C ASN A 54 5.23 7.56 -7.37
N ASN A 55 6.30 7.32 -6.62
CA ASN A 55 7.30 8.33 -6.29
C ASN A 55 8.68 7.88 -6.73
N THR A 56 9.48 8.85 -7.18
CA THR A 56 10.91 8.67 -7.47
C THR A 56 11.75 9.29 -6.36
N TYR A 57 12.60 8.50 -5.75
CA TYR A 57 13.57 8.90 -4.73
C TYR A 57 14.95 8.87 -5.34
N GLN A 58 15.66 9.99 -5.28
CA GLN A 58 16.97 10.09 -5.90
C GLN A 58 17.95 10.96 -5.07
N THR A 59 19.21 10.58 -5.12
CA THR A 59 20.29 11.34 -4.51
C THR A 59 21.57 11.23 -5.32
N ARG A 60 22.49 12.17 -5.09
CA ARG A 60 23.84 12.17 -5.67
C ARG A 60 24.82 12.63 -4.61
N THR A 61 25.74 11.75 -4.24
CA THR A 61 26.67 11.98 -3.13
C THR A 61 28.11 11.72 -3.56
N LEU A 62 29.06 12.30 -2.87
CA LEU A 62 30.48 12.02 -3.07
C LEU A 62 30.75 10.53 -2.84
N TRP A 63 31.58 9.98 -3.71
CA TRP A 63 32.05 8.60 -3.60
C TRP A 63 33.49 8.61 -3.09
N PRO A 64 33.74 8.16 -1.84
CA PRO A 64 35.04 8.34 -1.21
C PRO A 64 36.08 7.29 -1.60
N VAL A 65 35.66 6.25 -2.34
CA VAL A 65 36.52 5.10 -2.65
C VAL A 65 36.99 5.14 -4.10
N PRO A 66 38.24 4.75 -4.41
CA PRO A 66 38.68 4.63 -5.79
C PRO A 66 37.78 3.67 -6.58
N LEU A 67 37.45 4.02 -7.83
CA LEU A 67 36.58 3.19 -8.68
C LEU A 67 37.13 1.79 -8.97
N THR A 68 38.41 1.60 -8.82
CA THR A 68 39.10 0.33 -9.00
C THR A 68 38.98 -0.61 -7.79
N THR A 69 38.49 -0.09 -6.66
CA THR A 69 38.33 -0.88 -5.43
C THR A 69 36.92 -1.45 -5.38
N PRO A 70 36.78 -2.78 -5.46
CA PRO A 70 35.49 -3.40 -5.28
C PRO A 70 34.99 -3.19 -3.84
N ILE A 71 33.74 -2.79 -3.69
CA ILE A 71 33.06 -2.67 -2.39
C ILE A 71 31.93 -3.69 -2.34
N ASP A 72 31.92 -4.48 -1.28
CA ASP A 72 30.81 -5.35 -0.99
C ASP A 72 29.58 -4.54 -0.57
N SER A 73 28.45 -4.82 -1.22
CA SER A 73 27.15 -4.18 -0.92
C SER A 73 26.65 -4.43 0.50
N GLY A 74 27.11 -5.51 1.15
CA GLY A 74 26.81 -5.82 2.56
C GLY A 74 27.76 -5.21 3.56
N SER A 75 28.83 -4.52 3.11
CA SER A 75 29.89 -4.06 4.00
C SER A 75 29.53 -2.81 4.81
N ASP A 76 30.02 -2.75 6.04
CA ASP A 76 30.00 -1.54 6.88
C ASP A 76 30.65 -0.34 6.19
N GLN A 77 31.69 -0.59 5.38
CA GLN A 77 32.40 0.46 4.66
C GLN A 77 31.46 1.23 3.71
N LEU A 78 30.57 0.51 3.00
CA LEU A 78 29.57 1.12 2.15
C LEU A 78 28.54 1.91 2.97
N TRP A 79 27.97 1.28 3.96
CA TRP A 79 26.81 1.81 4.69
C TRP A 79 27.17 2.91 5.69
N ARG A 80 28.44 3.04 6.09
CA ARG A 80 28.95 4.17 6.88
C ARG A 80 29.53 5.31 6.03
N SER A 81 29.63 5.15 4.71
CA SER A 81 30.05 6.23 3.82
C SER A 81 28.94 7.27 3.67
N ASP A 82 29.29 8.49 3.24
CA ASP A 82 28.32 9.54 2.95
C ASP A 82 27.25 9.08 1.96
N TYR A 83 27.64 8.29 0.96
CA TYR A 83 26.71 7.67 0.02
C TYR A 83 25.73 6.71 0.71
N GLY A 84 26.24 5.80 1.53
CA GLY A 84 25.41 4.82 2.23
C GLY A 84 24.45 5.47 3.24
N LEU A 85 24.92 6.47 3.98
CA LEU A 85 24.09 7.24 4.91
C LEU A 85 22.96 7.97 4.19
N GLU A 86 23.26 8.57 3.05
CA GLU A 86 22.28 9.31 2.25
C GLU A 86 21.24 8.36 1.61
N VAL A 87 21.66 7.18 1.13
CA VAL A 87 20.72 6.14 0.65
C VAL A 87 19.81 5.67 1.79
N GLN A 88 20.37 5.44 3.00
CA GLN A 88 19.56 5.07 4.16
C GLN A 88 18.53 6.13 4.53
N ARG A 89 18.92 7.43 4.49
CA ARG A 89 18.02 8.54 4.75
C ARG A 89 16.87 8.54 3.74
N LEU A 90 17.20 8.43 2.47
CA LEU A 90 16.24 8.41 1.37
C LEU A 90 15.26 7.23 1.44
N LEU A 91 15.74 6.05 1.87
CA LEU A 91 14.88 4.88 2.08
C LEU A 91 13.95 5.06 3.29
N ARG A 92 14.40 5.74 4.36
CA ARG A 92 13.52 6.09 5.49
C ARG A 92 12.44 7.07 5.04
N ASP A 93 12.80 8.12 4.31
CA ASP A 93 11.84 9.09 3.76
C ASP A 93 10.78 8.38 2.91
N ALA A 94 11.20 7.41 2.08
CA ALA A 94 10.29 6.61 1.27
C ALA A 94 9.33 5.75 2.12
N VAL A 95 9.81 5.15 3.19
CA VAL A 95 8.97 4.36 4.13
C VAL A 95 7.96 5.27 4.83
N ASP A 96 8.39 6.45 5.27
CA ASP A 96 7.52 7.42 5.93
C ASP A 96 6.43 7.94 5.00
N ASP A 97 6.75 8.24 3.73
CA ASP A 97 5.78 8.64 2.71
C ASP A 97 4.74 7.55 2.44
N ILE A 98 5.19 6.28 2.34
CA ILE A 98 4.29 5.14 2.18
C ILE A 98 3.38 5.02 3.41
N ALA A 99 3.94 5.09 4.61
CA ALA A 99 3.18 4.98 5.85
C ALA A 99 2.11 6.08 5.96
N GLN A 100 2.44 7.32 5.62
CA GLN A 100 1.50 8.44 5.60
C GLN A 100 0.38 8.24 4.57
N THR A 101 0.73 7.81 3.35
CA THR A 101 -0.25 7.53 2.29
C THR A 101 -1.22 6.43 2.71
N LEU A 102 -0.71 5.35 3.29
CA LEU A 102 -1.52 4.21 3.70
C LEU A 102 -2.35 4.48 4.96
N ALA A 103 -1.88 5.35 5.87
CA ALA A 103 -2.62 5.74 7.07
C ALA A 103 -3.97 6.42 6.75
N CYS A 104 -4.07 7.10 5.60
CA CYS A 104 -5.31 7.73 5.13
C CYS A 104 -6.16 6.80 4.24
N THR A 105 -5.68 5.61 3.92
CA THR A 105 -6.40 4.68 3.06
C THR A 105 -7.30 3.78 3.90
N PRO A 106 -8.63 3.77 3.66
CA PRO A 106 -9.53 2.97 4.45
C PRO A 106 -9.29 1.47 4.25
N VAL A 107 -9.49 0.70 5.33
CA VAL A 107 -9.40 -0.77 5.26
C VAL A 107 -10.49 -1.28 4.34
N LYS A 108 -10.10 -2.06 3.35
CA LYS A 108 -10.98 -2.78 2.42
C LYS A 108 -10.83 -4.28 2.65
N ALA A 109 -11.93 -5.01 2.51
CA ALA A 109 -11.95 -6.46 2.63
C ALA A 109 -12.95 -7.05 1.62
N GLN A 110 -12.90 -8.36 1.45
CA GLN A 110 -13.89 -9.10 0.67
C GLN A 110 -14.75 -9.94 1.59
N VAL A 111 -16.00 -10.11 1.22
CA VAL A 111 -16.88 -11.11 1.82
C VAL A 111 -16.37 -12.50 1.45
N VAL A 112 -15.96 -13.28 2.46
CA VAL A 112 -15.45 -14.64 2.27
C VAL A 112 -16.47 -15.72 2.57
N ARG A 113 -17.48 -15.41 3.38
CA ARG A 113 -18.57 -16.33 3.71
C ARG A 113 -19.80 -15.57 4.20
N ILE A 114 -20.98 -16.07 3.83
CA ILE A 114 -22.26 -15.60 4.37
C ILE A 114 -22.57 -16.41 5.63
N VAL A 115 -23.00 -15.75 6.69
CA VAL A 115 -23.45 -16.35 7.95
C VAL A 115 -24.87 -15.89 8.28
N PRO A 116 -25.63 -16.56 9.17
CA PRO A 116 -27.06 -16.31 9.36
C PRO A 116 -27.47 -14.86 9.63
N GLN A 117 -26.61 -14.06 10.26
CA GLN A 117 -26.92 -12.67 10.65
C GLN A 117 -25.97 -11.63 10.06
N GLY A 118 -25.13 -12.02 9.10
CA GLY A 118 -24.13 -11.12 8.51
C GLY A 118 -23.18 -11.84 7.58
N VAL A 119 -21.92 -11.43 7.59
CA VAL A 119 -20.88 -12.02 6.74
C VAL A 119 -19.54 -12.16 7.47
N ALA A 120 -18.71 -13.08 7.01
CA ALA A 120 -17.27 -13.08 7.34
C ALA A 120 -16.51 -12.29 6.28
N ILE A 121 -15.61 -11.41 6.71
CA ILE A 121 -14.79 -10.56 5.84
C ILE A 121 -13.31 -10.92 5.96
N SER A 122 -12.53 -10.74 4.88
CA SER A 122 -11.10 -11.08 4.76
C SER A 122 -10.17 -10.05 5.41
N ALA A 123 -10.62 -9.35 6.46
CA ALA A 123 -9.78 -8.46 7.24
C ALA A 123 -10.01 -8.72 8.73
N GLY A 124 -8.94 -8.69 9.51
CA GLY A 124 -8.94 -8.96 10.93
C GLY A 124 -8.03 -8.02 11.72
N SER A 125 -7.58 -8.46 12.89
CA SER A 125 -6.75 -7.63 13.76
C SER A 125 -5.41 -7.24 13.14
N ARG A 126 -4.84 -8.06 12.24
CA ARG A 126 -3.61 -7.72 11.50
C ARG A 126 -3.78 -6.52 10.59
N GLN A 127 -4.99 -6.27 10.09
CA GLN A 127 -5.34 -5.10 9.27
C GLN A 127 -5.92 -3.95 10.11
N GLY A 128 -5.85 -4.04 11.44
CA GLY A 128 -6.32 -3.01 12.36
C GLY A 128 -7.82 -3.01 12.63
N VAL A 129 -8.57 -4.04 12.20
CA VAL A 129 -10.01 -4.18 12.46
C VAL A 129 -10.26 -4.45 13.94
N LYS A 130 -11.28 -3.78 14.49
CA LYS A 130 -11.70 -3.89 15.88
C LYS A 130 -13.19 -4.22 15.96
N SER A 131 -13.60 -4.85 17.07
CA SER A 131 -15.01 -5.04 17.36
C SER A 131 -15.72 -3.68 17.48
N GLY A 132 -16.91 -3.58 16.89
CA GLY A 132 -17.67 -2.32 16.76
C GLY A 132 -17.30 -1.47 15.55
N ASP A 133 -16.31 -1.85 14.75
CA ASP A 133 -16.06 -1.18 13.47
C ASP A 133 -17.22 -1.41 12.51
N ILE A 134 -17.56 -0.37 11.73
CA ILE A 134 -18.63 -0.42 10.74
C ILE A 134 -18.00 -0.51 9.36
N PHE A 135 -18.45 -1.48 8.59
CA PHE A 135 -18.10 -1.63 7.18
C PHE A 135 -19.33 -1.36 6.31
N ARG A 136 -19.12 -0.74 5.15
CA ARG A 136 -20.11 -0.54 4.09
C ARG A 136 -19.87 -1.51 2.97
N LEU A 137 -20.96 -2.01 2.40
CA LEU A 137 -20.92 -2.94 1.27
C LEU A 137 -20.77 -2.17 -0.05
N PHE A 138 -19.99 -2.74 -0.96
CA PHE A 138 -19.85 -2.28 -2.34
C PHE A 138 -20.08 -3.46 -3.28
N TYR A 139 -20.98 -3.30 -4.21
CA TYR A 139 -21.17 -4.26 -5.30
C TYR A 139 -20.16 -3.99 -6.41
N SER A 140 -19.60 -5.06 -6.92
CA SER A 140 -18.85 -5.03 -8.16
C SER A 140 -19.79 -5.36 -9.30
N ASP A 141 -20.19 -4.36 -10.06
CA ASP A 141 -20.91 -4.54 -11.30
C ASP A 141 -19.98 -4.45 -12.50
N SER A 142 -20.32 -5.10 -13.59
CA SER A 142 -19.56 -5.01 -14.84
C SER A 142 -20.50 -4.68 -15.99
N PHE A 143 -20.12 -3.67 -16.76
CA PHE A 143 -20.83 -3.31 -17.99
C PHE A 143 -19.88 -3.32 -19.18
N THR A 144 -20.45 -3.55 -20.36
CA THR A 144 -19.70 -3.59 -21.62
C THR A 144 -20.15 -2.40 -22.48
N ASP A 145 -19.18 -1.63 -23.01
CA ASP A 145 -19.48 -0.54 -23.92
C ASP A 145 -19.84 -1.05 -25.34
N SER A 146 -20.21 -0.10 -26.22
CA SER A 146 -20.57 -0.40 -27.62
C SER A 146 -19.39 -0.94 -28.46
N TRP A 147 -18.17 -0.84 -27.97
CA TRP A 147 -16.95 -1.38 -28.61
C TRP A 147 -16.49 -2.73 -28.05
N GLY A 148 -17.25 -3.29 -27.07
CA GLY A 148 -16.93 -4.58 -26.45
C GLY A 148 -15.94 -4.51 -25.29
N ASN A 149 -15.56 -3.31 -24.82
CA ASN A 149 -14.70 -3.19 -23.65
C ASN A 149 -15.50 -3.42 -22.38
N GLN A 150 -14.96 -4.25 -21.47
CA GLN A 150 -15.54 -4.50 -20.15
C GLN A 150 -15.00 -3.54 -19.11
N TYR A 151 -15.90 -2.91 -18.38
CA TYR A 151 -15.61 -1.99 -17.26
C TYR A 151 -16.15 -2.59 -15.98
N ARG A 152 -15.40 -2.44 -14.88
CA ARG A 152 -15.88 -2.72 -13.53
C ARG A 152 -16.23 -1.43 -12.83
N GLN A 153 -17.41 -1.39 -12.24
CA GLN A 153 -17.87 -0.29 -11.41
C GLN A 153 -18.15 -0.80 -10.01
N LEU A 154 -17.68 -0.04 -9.00
CA LEU A 154 -18.03 -0.29 -7.60
C LEU A 154 -19.15 0.68 -7.23
N THR A 155 -20.29 0.13 -6.86
CA THR A 155 -21.44 0.90 -6.38
C THR A 155 -21.58 0.66 -4.88
N GLN A 156 -21.58 1.74 -4.10
CA GLN A 156 -21.80 1.68 -2.66
C GLN A 156 -23.27 1.34 -2.38
N ASP A 157 -23.51 0.41 -1.49
CA ASP A 157 -24.82 0.13 -0.92
C ASP A 157 -25.00 0.81 0.46
N ASN A 158 -26.25 0.93 0.88
CA ASN A 158 -26.63 1.42 2.20
C ASN A 158 -26.58 0.34 3.30
N ILE A 159 -26.02 -0.82 2.99
CA ILE A 159 -25.84 -1.90 3.97
C ILE A 159 -24.61 -1.63 4.81
N GLU A 160 -24.85 -1.49 6.12
CA GLU A 160 -23.82 -1.36 7.13
C GLU A 160 -23.67 -2.69 7.91
N LEU A 161 -22.41 -3.08 8.09
CA LEU A 161 -22.00 -4.32 8.73
C LEU A 161 -21.15 -3.98 9.95
N GLU A 162 -21.65 -4.27 11.15
CA GLU A 162 -20.91 -4.09 12.40
C GLU A 162 -20.05 -5.30 12.70
N VAL A 163 -18.77 -5.09 12.99
CA VAL A 163 -17.85 -6.15 13.41
C VAL A 163 -18.20 -6.64 14.81
N THR A 164 -18.53 -7.91 14.93
CA THR A 164 -18.90 -8.55 16.21
C THR A 164 -17.76 -9.38 16.80
N GLN A 165 -16.98 -10.06 15.96
CA GLN A 165 -15.82 -10.88 16.38
C GLN A 165 -14.66 -10.64 15.45
N VAL A 166 -13.45 -10.54 16.02
CA VAL A 166 -12.21 -10.28 15.28
C VAL A 166 -11.24 -11.42 15.50
N TYR A 167 -10.73 -11.96 14.41
CA TYR A 167 -9.66 -12.95 14.35
C TYR A 167 -8.40 -12.32 13.70
N PRO A 168 -7.25 -12.97 13.71
CA PRO A 168 -6.04 -12.40 13.09
C PRO A 168 -6.21 -12.00 11.63
N ASP A 169 -6.86 -12.85 10.81
CA ASP A 169 -6.93 -12.72 9.35
C ASP A 169 -8.35 -12.46 8.81
N HIS A 170 -9.36 -12.50 9.66
CA HIS A 170 -10.75 -12.28 9.27
C HIS A 170 -11.57 -11.73 10.44
N ALA A 171 -12.77 -11.23 10.13
CA ALA A 171 -13.74 -10.82 11.15
C ALA A 171 -15.14 -11.29 10.78
N LEU A 172 -15.97 -11.50 11.80
CA LEU A 172 -17.40 -11.74 11.64
C LEU A 172 -18.14 -10.42 11.83
N THR A 173 -19.11 -10.18 10.97
CA THR A 173 -19.94 -8.97 11.02
C THR A 173 -21.39 -9.33 11.16
N ARG A 174 -22.18 -8.38 11.68
CA ARG A 174 -23.64 -8.42 11.73
C ARG A 174 -24.18 -7.26 10.91
N ALA A 175 -25.22 -7.51 10.11
CA ALA A 175 -25.92 -6.43 9.41
C ALA A 175 -26.69 -5.56 10.39
N LEU A 176 -26.57 -4.26 10.27
CA LEU A 176 -27.35 -3.30 11.07
C LEU A 176 -28.73 -3.04 10.44
N THR A 177 -28.90 -3.39 9.16
CA THR A 177 -30.16 -3.23 8.44
C THR A 177 -31.12 -4.38 8.78
N GLN A 178 -32.37 -4.09 9.07
CA GLN A 178 -33.42 -5.08 9.41
C GLN A 178 -33.99 -5.80 8.15
N SER A 179 -33.16 -6.18 7.22
CA SER A 179 -33.59 -6.96 6.04
C SER A 179 -33.44 -8.44 6.32
N ASN A 180 -34.50 -9.22 6.08
CA ASN A 180 -34.47 -10.66 6.24
C ASN A 180 -33.60 -11.37 5.21
N VAL A 181 -33.21 -10.69 4.13
CA VAL A 181 -32.31 -11.17 3.09
C VAL A 181 -31.26 -10.11 2.83
N LEU A 182 -30.01 -10.42 3.12
CA LEU A 182 -28.89 -9.58 2.73
C LEU A 182 -28.54 -9.91 1.28
N PRO A 183 -28.64 -8.94 0.36
CA PRO A 183 -28.24 -9.14 -1.03
C PRO A 183 -26.71 -9.10 -1.16
N VAL A 184 -26.00 -9.89 -0.35
CA VAL A 184 -24.54 -9.94 -0.28
C VAL A 184 -24.06 -11.23 -0.91
N GLN A 185 -23.03 -11.13 -1.73
CA GLN A 185 -22.37 -12.26 -2.37
C GLN A 185 -20.95 -12.45 -1.85
N VAL A 186 -20.46 -13.69 -1.91
CA VAL A 186 -19.03 -13.95 -1.67
C VAL A 186 -18.22 -13.23 -2.75
N ARG A 187 -17.16 -12.56 -2.35
CA ARG A 187 -16.29 -11.65 -3.11
C ARG A 187 -16.80 -10.22 -3.26
N ASP A 188 -17.97 -9.87 -2.74
CA ASP A 188 -18.34 -8.46 -2.63
C ASP A 188 -17.30 -7.72 -1.78
N LEU A 189 -17.11 -6.44 -2.09
CA LEU A 189 -16.19 -5.59 -1.36
C LEU A 189 -16.89 -4.93 -0.18
N VAL A 190 -16.16 -4.83 0.93
CA VAL A 190 -16.56 -4.02 2.07
C VAL A 190 -15.43 -3.06 2.42
N GLN A 191 -15.78 -1.87 2.85
CA GLN A 191 -14.83 -0.85 3.25
C GLN A 191 -15.25 -0.27 4.60
N ILE A 192 -14.25 -0.05 5.48
CA ILE A 192 -14.51 0.55 6.79
C ILE A 192 -15.08 1.97 6.61
N ALA A 193 -16.14 2.28 7.35
CA ALA A 193 -16.72 3.62 7.37
C ALA A 193 -15.73 4.60 8.05
N GLY A 194 -15.57 5.80 7.47
CA GLY A 194 -14.66 6.81 8.02
C GLY A 194 -15.08 7.29 9.41
N LEU A 195 -14.12 7.78 10.20
CA LEU A 195 -14.34 8.27 11.57
C LEU A 195 -15.42 9.38 11.70
N LYS A 196 -15.65 10.15 10.64
CA LYS A 196 -16.69 11.20 10.62
C LYS A 196 -18.12 10.67 10.67
N GLU A 197 -18.34 9.44 10.25
CA GLU A 197 -19.65 8.82 10.14
C GLU A 197 -20.07 8.07 11.42
N ARG A 198 -19.11 7.78 12.31
CA ARG A 198 -19.39 7.15 13.63
C ARG A 198 -20.20 8.03 14.58
N LYS A 199 -20.27 9.36 14.35
CA LYS A 199 -20.97 10.30 15.25
C LYS A 199 -22.49 10.40 15.06
N TYR A 200 -23.03 9.82 14.01
CA TYR A 200 -24.47 9.92 13.68
C TYR A 200 -25.24 8.59 13.82
N ALA A 201 -24.59 7.55 14.35
CA ALA A 201 -25.19 6.22 14.56
C ALA A 201 -25.61 5.99 16.02
N ASN A 202 -25.91 7.07 16.80
CA ASN A 202 -26.53 7.01 18.12
C ASN A 202 -27.91 7.65 18.09
#